data_00e3652d44ecfad0981b1f6c7772f006
#
_entry.id   00e3652d44ecfad0981b1f6c7772f006
#
_cell.length_a   1.000
_cell.length_b   1.000
_cell.length_c   1.000
_cell.angle_alpha   90.00
_cell.angle_beta   90.00
_cell.angle_gamma   90.00
#
_symmetry.space_group_name_H-M   'P 1'
#
loop_
_entity.id
_entity.type
_entity.pdbx_description
1 polymer ?
#
loop_
_entity_poly.entity_id
_entity_poly.type
_entity_poly.pdbx_seq_one_letter_code
_entity_poly.pdbx_strand_id
1 'polypeptide(L)'
;MNPKHRIGLVLGAAVISISTLTGCSSGSEQANDVSEITVYSGRAEEFIAPFFAEWEAKSGIKLNIRYGDSAELAAQILEEGENSPADLFLSQDAGSLGAVSSEGLFTKLTSNVASEIPAKYLAANRNWVGVTGRARVFAYAPDRVKTLPLSVADLTKPAYKGQVGIAPTNSSFQAFVAALVENKGQEFTKSWLEGLQDNGVKIYAKNSAIVEAIDKGEISLGLVNHYYIWEVSEALGRDINVKNGFFAAGDLGNLINVSGAGVLVSSKKQSAAEELINFLTSAATQNQFVEKTHEYSLLEGAKQPEGLPALQEIGAPTVDLDSLKNILITQNILIEVGLL
;
A
#
# COMPACT_ATOMS: atom_id res chain seq x y z
N MET A 1 27.23 -46.80 -75.91
CA MET A 1 26.13 -47.32 -76.75
C MET A 1 24.86 -46.51 -76.40
N ASN A 2 24.49 -45.64 -77.36
CA ASN A 2 23.15 -45.04 -77.48
C ASN A 2 22.14 -46.07 -77.99
N PRO A 3 20.84 -45.97 -77.91
CA PRO A 3 20.03 -44.85 -78.43
C PRO A 3 18.75 -44.50 -77.62
N LYS A 4 18.27 -43.25 -77.70
CA LYS A 4 17.18 -42.64 -78.56
C LYS A 4 15.75 -43.19 -78.29
N HIS A 5 14.82 -42.34 -77.92
CA HIS A 5 13.63 -41.85 -78.71
C HIS A 5 12.69 -41.06 -77.76
N ARG A 6 12.39 -39.82 -78.07
CA ARG A 6 11.36 -39.17 -78.90
C ARG A 6 10.05 -38.87 -78.11
N ILE A 7 9.84 -37.60 -77.86
CA ILE A 7 8.79 -36.66 -78.29
C ILE A 7 7.31 -37.05 -77.99
N GLY A 8 6.63 -36.18 -77.29
CA GLY A 8 5.20 -36.06 -77.23
C GLY A 8 4.78 -34.71 -76.62
N LEU A 9 4.57 -33.73 -77.51
CA LEU A 9 4.06 -32.39 -77.18
C LEU A 9 2.54 -32.42 -77.19
N VAL A 10 1.86 -32.09 -76.04
CA VAL A 10 0.44 -31.82 -76.01
C VAL A 10 0.22 -30.46 -75.40
N LEU A 11 -0.20 -29.47 -76.22
CA LEU A 11 -0.74 -28.20 -75.71
C LEU A 11 -2.12 -28.45 -75.11
N GLY A 12 -2.28 -28.06 -73.88
CA GLY A 12 -3.56 -27.92 -73.20
C GLY A 12 -3.69 -26.48 -72.62
N ALA A 13 -4.53 -25.68 -73.26
CA ALA A 13 -4.86 -24.33 -72.80
C ALA A 13 -5.70 -24.44 -71.51
N ALA A 14 -5.18 -23.98 -70.41
CA ALA A 14 -5.96 -23.81 -69.14
C ALA A 14 -6.26 -22.34 -68.92
N VAL A 15 -7.52 -22.03 -68.94
CA VAL A 15 -8.13 -20.75 -68.61
C VAL A 15 -7.86 -20.42 -67.17
N ILE A 16 -7.12 -19.35 -66.88
CA ILE A 16 -6.88 -18.85 -65.53
C ILE A 16 -8.07 -17.94 -65.16
N SER A 17 -8.97 -18.46 -64.34
CA SER A 17 -9.99 -17.64 -63.64
C SER A 17 -9.34 -16.96 -62.44
N ILE A 18 -9.10 -15.66 -62.56
CA ILE A 18 -8.66 -14.81 -61.43
C ILE A 18 -9.87 -14.53 -60.55
N SER A 19 -10.00 -15.28 -59.43
CA SER A 19 -10.93 -14.96 -58.37
C SER A 19 -10.24 -13.94 -57.45
N THR A 20 -10.62 -12.69 -57.54
CA THR A 20 -10.27 -11.65 -56.54
C THR A 20 -10.97 -11.92 -55.25
N LEU A 21 -10.29 -12.58 -54.32
CA LEU A 21 -10.65 -12.61 -52.92
C LEU A 21 -10.33 -11.26 -52.28
N THR A 22 -11.31 -10.38 -52.16
CA THR A 22 -11.30 -9.24 -51.25
C THR A 22 -11.42 -9.79 -49.84
N GLY A 23 -10.27 -10.12 -49.22
CA GLY A 23 -10.19 -10.39 -47.79
C GLY A 23 -10.34 -9.07 -47.05
N CYS A 24 -11.52 -8.80 -46.47
CA CYS A 24 -11.66 -7.88 -45.38
C CYS A 24 -10.86 -8.44 -44.20
N SER A 25 -9.63 -7.96 -44.04
CA SER A 25 -8.89 -8.09 -42.79
C SER A 25 -9.58 -7.15 -41.78
N SER A 26 -10.61 -7.62 -41.13
CA SER A 26 -10.98 -7.08 -39.84
C SER A 26 -9.82 -7.42 -38.89
N GLY A 27 -8.98 -6.44 -38.59
CA GLY A 27 -8.02 -6.51 -37.52
C GLY A 27 -8.77 -6.80 -36.22
N SER A 28 -8.90 -8.07 -35.87
CA SER A 28 -9.09 -8.43 -34.51
C SER A 28 -7.79 -8.04 -33.80
N GLU A 29 -7.81 -6.96 -33.03
CA GLU A 29 -6.87 -6.82 -31.94
C GLU A 29 -6.84 -8.18 -31.24
N GLN A 30 -5.71 -8.85 -31.31
CA GLN A 30 -5.45 -10.01 -30.47
C GLN A 30 -5.53 -9.47 -29.04
N ALA A 31 -6.63 -9.71 -28.36
CA ALA A 31 -6.66 -9.70 -26.92
C ALA A 31 -5.52 -10.63 -26.49
N ASN A 32 -4.44 -10.07 -25.98
CA ASN A 32 -3.40 -10.86 -25.34
C ASN A 32 -4.11 -11.64 -24.24
N ASP A 33 -4.19 -12.95 -24.43
CA ASP A 33 -4.83 -13.86 -23.45
C ASP A 33 -3.86 -13.97 -22.25
N VAL A 34 -3.91 -12.94 -21.37
CA VAL A 34 -3.08 -12.87 -20.16
C VAL A 34 -3.65 -13.87 -19.19
N SER A 35 -2.97 -14.99 -19.01
CA SER A 35 -3.38 -16.04 -18.08
C SER A 35 -2.88 -15.85 -16.64
N GLU A 36 -1.83 -15.04 -16.43
CA GLU A 36 -1.19 -14.82 -15.14
C GLU A 36 -0.52 -13.46 -15.07
N ILE A 37 -0.52 -12.80 -13.88
CA ILE A 37 0.33 -11.65 -13.54
C ILE A 37 1.12 -11.92 -12.26
N THR A 38 2.30 -11.31 -12.13
CA THR A 38 3.15 -11.41 -10.95
C THR A 38 2.95 -10.19 -10.06
N VAL A 39 2.59 -10.42 -8.81
CA VAL A 39 2.33 -9.38 -7.80
C VAL A 39 3.37 -9.46 -6.68
N TYR A 40 4.11 -8.39 -6.45
CA TYR A 40 4.87 -8.24 -5.22
C TYR A 40 3.97 -7.56 -4.19
N SER A 41 3.65 -8.27 -3.11
CA SER A 41 2.71 -7.82 -2.08
C SER A 41 3.40 -7.56 -0.76
N GLY A 42 3.47 -6.29 -0.38
CA GLY A 42 3.87 -5.84 0.94
C GLY A 42 2.75 -5.93 1.98
N ARG A 43 1.56 -6.40 1.56
CA ARG A 43 0.45 -6.68 2.46
C ARG A 43 0.56 -8.10 2.99
N ALA A 44 0.32 -8.28 4.30
CA ALA A 44 0.28 -9.59 4.90
C ALA A 44 -0.77 -10.48 4.20
N GLU A 45 -0.44 -11.74 3.98
CA GLU A 45 -1.25 -12.68 3.22
C GLU A 45 -2.66 -12.80 3.77
N GLU A 46 -2.82 -12.92 5.08
CA GLU A 46 -4.11 -13.05 5.75
C GLU A 46 -5.07 -11.89 5.48
N PHE A 47 -4.55 -10.69 5.20
CA PHE A 47 -5.37 -9.52 4.89
C PHE A 47 -5.76 -9.41 3.43
N ILE A 48 -4.91 -9.85 2.49
CA ILE A 48 -5.12 -9.55 1.06
C ILE A 48 -5.49 -10.78 0.24
N ALA A 49 -5.11 -11.99 0.65
CA ALA A 49 -5.39 -13.21 -0.11
C ALA A 49 -6.88 -13.43 -0.45
N PRO A 50 -7.84 -13.14 0.46
CA PRO A 50 -9.26 -13.27 0.11
C PRO A 50 -9.70 -12.38 -1.07
N PHE A 51 -9.14 -11.18 -1.19
CA PHE A 51 -9.43 -10.25 -2.30
C PHE A 51 -8.76 -10.70 -3.60
N PHE A 52 -7.55 -11.22 -3.52
CA PHE A 52 -6.86 -11.79 -4.67
C PHE A 52 -7.60 -13.01 -5.22
N ALA A 53 -8.04 -13.92 -4.36
CA ALA A 53 -8.84 -15.08 -4.77
C ALA A 53 -10.18 -14.67 -5.42
N GLU A 54 -10.84 -13.61 -4.91
CA GLU A 54 -12.05 -13.08 -5.52
C GLU A 54 -11.78 -12.50 -6.91
N TRP A 55 -10.67 -11.75 -7.08
CA TRP A 55 -10.29 -11.20 -8.38
C TRP A 55 -9.92 -12.31 -9.38
N GLU A 56 -9.13 -13.32 -8.98
CA GLU A 56 -8.82 -14.47 -9.84
C GLU A 56 -10.11 -15.17 -10.34
N ALA A 57 -11.06 -15.36 -9.42
CA ALA A 57 -12.34 -15.99 -9.76
C ALA A 57 -13.19 -15.18 -10.77
N LYS A 58 -13.08 -13.84 -10.72
CA LYS A 58 -13.81 -12.91 -11.60
C LYS A 58 -13.12 -12.70 -12.94
N SER A 59 -11.80 -12.51 -12.94
CA SER A 59 -11.02 -12.21 -14.13
C SER A 59 -10.63 -13.45 -14.95
N GLY A 60 -10.51 -14.60 -14.28
CA GLY A 60 -9.89 -15.80 -14.86
C GLY A 60 -8.37 -15.74 -14.95
N ILE A 61 -7.73 -14.63 -14.53
CA ILE A 61 -6.28 -14.43 -14.55
C ILE A 61 -5.70 -14.90 -13.21
N LYS A 62 -4.61 -15.67 -13.25
CA LYS A 62 -3.92 -16.16 -12.06
C LYS A 62 -2.96 -15.12 -11.49
N LEU A 63 -2.79 -15.14 -10.17
CA LEU A 63 -1.80 -14.32 -9.48
C LEU A 63 -0.63 -15.18 -9.01
N ASN A 64 0.57 -14.85 -9.50
CA ASN A 64 1.82 -15.33 -8.93
C ASN A 64 2.30 -14.33 -7.89
N ILE A 65 2.09 -14.62 -6.59
CA ILE A 65 2.23 -13.63 -5.53
C ILE A 65 3.53 -13.89 -4.76
N ARG A 66 4.35 -12.84 -4.63
CA ARG A 66 5.47 -12.79 -3.71
C ARG A 66 5.12 -11.91 -2.53
N TYR A 67 4.91 -12.51 -1.37
CA TYR A 67 4.72 -11.79 -0.11
C TYR A 67 6.07 -11.41 0.51
N GLY A 68 6.13 -10.24 1.16
CA GLY A 68 7.31 -9.75 1.86
C GLY A 68 7.04 -8.43 2.59
N ASP A 69 8.04 -7.88 3.26
CA ASP A 69 7.96 -6.52 3.78
C ASP A 69 8.00 -5.50 2.64
N SER A 70 7.20 -4.43 2.73
CA SER A 70 7.10 -3.43 1.66
C SER A 70 8.43 -2.76 1.33
N ALA A 71 9.25 -2.47 2.36
CA ALA A 71 10.55 -1.84 2.14
C ALA A 71 11.55 -2.81 1.50
N GLU A 72 11.52 -4.09 1.88
CA GLU A 72 12.36 -5.14 1.28
C GLU A 72 11.98 -5.37 -0.18
N LEU A 73 10.69 -5.47 -0.49
CA LEU A 73 10.19 -5.63 -1.85
C LEU A 73 10.48 -4.39 -2.71
N ALA A 74 10.36 -3.18 -2.16
CA ALA A 74 10.76 -1.96 -2.85
C ALA A 74 12.26 -1.97 -3.17
N ALA A 75 13.12 -2.30 -2.20
CA ALA A 75 14.56 -2.41 -2.41
C ALA A 75 14.90 -3.46 -3.49
N GLN A 76 14.20 -4.58 -3.49
CA GLN A 76 14.35 -5.60 -4.53
C GLN A 76 13.95 -5.08 -5.91
N ILE A 77 12.80 -4.38 -6.04
CA ILE A 77 12.37 -3.77 -7.31
C ILE A 77 13.40 -2.75 -7.80
N LEU A 78 13.98 -1.95 -6.88
CA LEU A 78 15.03 -0.98 -7.21
C LEU A 78 16.30 -1.67 -7.75
N GLU A 79 16.69 -2.83 -7.20
CA GLU A 79 17.82 -3.62 -7.66
C GLU A 79 17.51 -4.31 -9.01
N GLU A 80 16.31 -4.86 -9.19
CA GLU A 80 15.85 -5.49 -10.43
C GLU A 80 15.68 -4.49 -11.58
N GLY A 81 15.31 -3.23 -11.27
CA GLY A 81 15.11 -2.16 -12.24
C GLY A 81 14.09 -2.51 -13.32
N GLU A 82 14.41 -2.19 -14.57
CA GLU A 82 13.58 -2.50 -15.74
C GLU A 82 13.47 -4.00 -16.07
N ASN A 83 14.20 -4.85 -15.35
CA ASN A 83 14.15 -6.30 -15.51
C ASN A 83 13.32 -7.00 -14.40
N SER A 84 12.64 -6.24 -13.55
CA SER A 84 11.80 -6.83 -12.52
C SER A 84 10.77 -7.78 -13.13
N PRO A 85 10.61 -9.01 -12.57
CA PRO A 85 9.59 -9.94 -13.01
C PRO A 85 8.19 -9.57 -12.52
N ALA A 86 8.08 -8.57 -11.61
CA ALA A 86 6.80 -8.13 -11.10
C ALA A 86 6.04 -7.31 -12.14
N ASP A 87 4.74 -7.57 -12.27
CA ASP A 87 3.81 -6.76 -13.05
C ASP A 87 3.21 -5.62 -12.21
N LEU A 88 2.98 -5.90 -10.91
CA LEU A 88 2.39 -4.97 -9.96
C LEU A 88 3.10 -5.03 -8.61
N PHE A 89 3.30 -3.87 -7.99
CA PHE A 89 3.71 -3.76 -6.60
C PHE A 89 2.54 -3.21 -5.77
N LEU A 90 2.07 -4.01 -4.80
CA LEU A 90 1.09 -3.62 -3.79
C LEU A 90 1.83 -3.39 -2.47
N SER A 91 2.01 -2.14 -2.10
CA SER A 91 2.69 -1.76 -0.87
C SER A 91 1.73 -1.54 0.29
N GLN A 92 2.24 -1.77 1.49
CA GLN A 92 1.55 -1.41 2.74
C GLN A 92 1.63 0.10 3.05
N ASP A 93 2.56 0.83 2.48
CA ASP A 93 2.78 2.25 2.78
C ASP A 93 3.17 3.07 1.54
N ALA A 94 2.89 4.38 1.59
CA ALA A 94 3.21 5.31 0.52
C ALA A 94 4.72 5.57 0.38
N GLY A 95 5.52 5.40 1.44
CA GLY A 95 6.96 5.62 1.39
C GLY A 95 7.65 4.64 0.43
N SER A 96 7.32 3.35 0.53
CA SER A 96 7.83 2.31 -0.37
C SER A 96 7.38 2.54 -1.83
N LEU A 97 6.14 2.99 -2.04
CA LEU A 97 5.65 3.38 -3.37
C LEU A 97 6.42 4.58 -3.92
N GLY A 98 6.62 5.60 -3.09
CA GLY A 98 7.37 6.81 -3.44
C GLY A 98 8.82 6.50 -3.81
N ALA A 99 9.48 5.55 -3.13
CA ALA A 99 10.83 5.12 -3.45
C ALA A 99 10.90 4.52 -4.87
N VAL A 100 10.04 3.57 -5.20
CA VAL A 100 9.97 2.96 -6.54
C VAL A 100 9.57 3.99 -7.61
N SER A 101 8.61 4.87 -7.28
CA SER A 101 8.14 5.96 -8.15
C SER A 101 9.25 6.94 -8.51
N SER A 102 10.11 7.31 -7.55
CA SER A 102 11.18 8.29 -7.75
C SER A 102 12.26 7.83 -8.71
N GLU A 103 12.46 6.52 -8.85
CA GLU A 103 13.38 5.90 -9.82
C GLU A 103 12.73 5.64 -11.18
N GLY A 104 11.46 6.09 -11.37
CA GLY A 104 10.76 5.94 -12.65
C GLY A 104 10.35 4.52 -12.99
N LEU A 105 10.29 3.61 -12.02
CA LEU A 105 10.00 2.19 -12.24
C LEU A 105 8.51 1.85 -12.29
N PHE A 106 7.62 2.81 -12.10
CA PHE A 106 6.19 2.65 -12.36
C PHE A 106 5.75 3.31 -13.66
N THR A 107 4.83 2.67 -14.38
CA THR A 107 4.14 3.27 -15.51
C THR A 107 3.11 4.29 -15.03
N LYS A 108 2.80 5.26 -15.88
CA LYS A 108 1.67 6.15 -15.61
C LYS A 108 0.36 5.37 -15.79
N LEU A 109 -0.46 5.32 -14.75
CA LEU A 109 -1.78 4.69 -14.80
C LEU A 109 -2.70 5.41 -15.79
N THR A 110 -3.50 4.65 -16.53
CA THR A 110 -4.50 5.22 -17.44
C THR A 110 -5.56 6.02 -16.67
N SER A 111 -6.19 6.99 -17.33
CA SER A 111 -7.06 7.97 -16.64
C SER A 111 -8.31 7.37 -15.98
N ASN A 112 -8.75 6.21 -16.46
CA ASN A 112 -9.88 5.46 -15.91
C ASN A 112 -9.52 4.54 -14.74
N VAL A 113 -8.22 4.32 -14.49
CA VAL A 113 -7.78 3.51 -13.35
C VAL A 113 -7.98 4.30 -12.06
N ALA A 114 -8.69 3.68 -11.12
CA ALA A 114 -9.00 4.26 -9.81
C ALA A 114 -9.57 5.70 -9.89
N SER A 115 -10.43 5.96 -10.88
CA SER A 115 -10.94 7.32 -11.18
C SER A 115 -11.77 7.92 -10.04
N GLU A 116 -12.32 7.10 -9.15
CA GLU A 116 -13.11 7.52 -7.99
C GLU A 116 -12.25 7.82 -6.75
N ILE A 117 -10.97 7.46 -6.77
CA ILE A 117 -10.07 7.74 -5.65
C ILE A 117 -9.65 9.23 -5.67
N PRO A 118 -9.84 9.98 -4.58
CA PRO A 118 -9.45 11.39 -4.51
C PRO A 118 -7.97 11.61 -4.80
N ALA A 119 -7.66 12.69 -5.52
CA ALA A 119 -6.31 13.01 -6.01
C ALA A 119 -5.23 13.03 -4.90
N LYS A 120 -5.60 13.39 -3.67
CA LYS A 120 -4.68 13.40 -2.51
C LYS A 120 -4.13 12.00 -2.12
N TYR A 121 -4.72 10.93 -2.66
CA TYR A 121 -4.29 9.55 -2.46
C TYR A 121 -3.66 8.93 -3.70
N LEU A 122 -3.30 9.75 -4.68
CA LEU A 122 -2.56 9.37 -5.87
C LEU A 122 -1.19 10.06 -5.86
N ALA A 123 -0.20 9.41 -6.47
CA ALA A 123 1.03 10.10 -6.85
C ALA A 123 0.74 11.31 -7.74
N ALA A 124 1.51 12.40 -7.60
CA ALA A 124 1.32 13.61 -8.39
C ALA A 124 1.42 13.35 -9.91
N ASN A 125 2.28 12.41 -10.32
CA ASN A 125 2.44 11.97 -11.71
C ASN A 125 1.49 10.83 -12.12
N ARG A 126 0.61 10.35 -11.20
CA ARG A 126 -0.35 9.26 -11.38
C ARG A 126 0.28 7.91 -11.75
N ASN A 127 1.42 7.58 -11.21
CA ASN A 127 2.07 6.28 -11.44
C ASN A 127 1.82 5.25 -10.31
N TRP A 128 1.19 5.67 -9.22
CA TRP A 128 0.62 4.78 -8.21
C TRP A 128 -0.66 5.40 -7.61
N VAL A 129 -1.46 4.58 -6.98
CA VAL A 129 -2.72 4.97 -6.32
C VAL A 129 -2.86 4.30 -4.97
N GLY A 130 -3.45 5.01 -4.02
CA GLY A 130 -3.88 4.45 -2.74
C GLY A 130 -5.01 3.43 -2.92
N VAL A 131 -4.95 2.35 -2.16
CA VAL A 131 -5.96 1.27 -2.13
C VAL A 131 -6.78 1.36 -0.85
N THR A 132 -6.16 1.45 0.33
CA THR A 132 -6.86 1.62 1.61
C THR A 132 -6.19 2.69 2.46
N GLY A 133 -6.96 3.35 3.32
CA GLY A 133 -6.46 4.36 4.25
C GLY A 133 -6.20 3.79 5.66
N ARG A 134 -5.13 4.25 6.28
CA ARG A 134 -4.78 3.90 7.66
C ARG A 134 -4.49 5.14 8.46
N ALA A 135 -5.33 5.38 9.47
CA ALA A 135 -5.10 6.50 10.37
C ALA A 135 -4.05 6.13 11.44
N ARG A 136 -3.03 6.96 11.59
CA ARG A 136 -2.19 6.96 12.77
C ARG A 136 -3.02 7.48 13.94
N VAL A 137 -2.89 6.84 15.09
CA VAL A 137 -3.63 7.16 16.30
C VAL A 137 -2.74 6.96 17.53
N PHE A 138 -3.18 7.44 18.68
CA PHE A 138 -2.74 6.85 19.92
C PHE A 138 -3.80 5.86 20.43
N ALA A 139 -3.42 4.60 20.62
CA ALA A 139 -4.24 3.66 21.37
C ALA A 139 -4.08 3.96 22.87
N TYR A 140 -5.14 3.88 23.68
CA TYR A 140 -5.07 4.21 25.09
C TYR A 140 -6.06 3.42 25.95
N ALA A 141 -5.75 3.27 27.23
CA ALA A 141 -6.63 2.69 28.23
C ALA A 141 -7.52 3.79 28.83
N PRO A 142 -8.85 3.77 28.62
CA PRO A 142 -9.75 4.85 29.03
C PRO A 142 -9.90 4.98 30.56
N ASP A 143 -9.61 3.93 31.30
CA ASP A 143 -9.63 3.92 32.77
C ASP A 143 -8.36 4.53 33.39
N ARG A 144 -7.22 4.50 32.68
CA ARG A 144 -5.91 5.00 33.16
C ARG A 144 -5.54 6.36 32.62
N VAL A 145 -5.84 6.68 31.35
CA VAL A 145 -5.54 7.99 30.75
C VAL A 145 -6.70 8.95 30.96
N LYS A 146 -6.57 9.86 31.92
CA LYS A 146 -7.62 10.85 32.26
C LYS A 146 -7.57 12.10 31.38
N THR A 147 -6.38 12.49 30.93
CA THR A 147 -6.17 13.62 30.03
C THR A 147 -5.54 13.06 28.75
N LEU A 148 -6.24 13.25 27.64
CA LEU A 148 -5.74 12.80 26.32
C LEU A 148 -4.73 13.81 25.76
N PRO A 149 -3.68 13.35 25.08
CA PRO A 149 -2.75 14.26 24.40
C PRO A 149 -3.43 14.96 23.23
N LEU A 150 -3.16 16.24 23.06
CA LEU A 150 -3.65 17.04 21.93
C LEU A 150 -2.65 17.10 20.77
N SER A 151 -1.38 16.78 21.03
CA SER A 151 -0.31 16.75 20.03
C SER A 151 0.66 15.60 20.31
N VAL A 152 1.34 15.11 19.28
CA VAL A 152 2.46 14.18 19.46
C VAL A 152 3.55 14.77 20.36
N ALA A 153 3.73 16.10 20.36
CA ALA A 153 4.67 16.77 21.23
C ALA A 153 4.30 16.62 22.73
N ASP A 154 3.04 16.39 23.06
CA ASP A 154 2.62 16.20 24.46
C ASP A 154 3.17 14.92 25.06
N LEU A 155 3.48 13.91 24.23
CA LEU A 155 3.97 12.60 24.69
C LEU A 155 5.35 12.67 25.36
N THR A 156 6.09 13.75 25.17
CA THR A 156 7.36 14.01 25.86
C THR A 156 7.19 14.69 27.22
N LYS A 157 5.93 15.08 27.58
CA LYS A 157 5.65 15.77 28.83
C LYS A 157 5.65 14.80 30.04
N PRO A 158 5.99 15.27 31.24
CA PRO A 158 6.01 14.44 32.45
C PRO A 158 4.71 13.70 32.76
N ALA A 159 3.56 14.21 32.28
CA ALA A 159 2.24 13.60 32.48
C ALA A 159 2.15 12.18 31.85
N TYR A 160 2.98 11.90 30.83
CA TYR A 160 3.00 10.60 30.13
C TYR A 160 4.28 9.80 30.41
N LYS A 161 5.04 10.18 31.44
CA LYS A 161 6.32 9.54 31.76
C LYS A 161 6.18 8.04 32.00
N GLY A 162 6.92 7.23 31.24
CA GLY A 162 6.92 5.77 31.31
C GLY A 162 5.63 5.11 30.82
N GLN A 163 4.70 5.86 30.23
CA GLN A 163 3.36 5.40 29.85
C GLN A 163 3.19 5.18 28.35
N VAL A 164 4.16 5.58 27.53
CA VAL A 164 4.06 5.61 26.06
C VAL A 164 4.76 4.41 25.46
N GLY A 165 4.12 3.73 24.50
CA GLY A 165 4.70 2.66 23.68
C GLY A 165 4.90 3.09 22.23
N ILE A 166 6.02 2.70 21.62
CA ILE A 166 6.32 2.86 20.19
C ILE A 166 6.97 1.60 19.62
N ALA A 167 6.90 1.42 18.30
CA ALA A 167 7.53 0.31 17.57
C ALA A 167 8.44 0.85 16.46
N PRO A 168 9.69 1.23 16.75
CA PRO A 168 10.58 1.92 15.80
C PRO A 168 10.93 1.11 14.55
N THR A 169 10.99 -0.22 14.65
CA THR A 169 11.26 -1.12 13.53
C THR A 169 10.07 -1.28 12.58
N ASN A 170 8.86 -0.88 13.02
CA ASN A 170 7.66 -0.99 12.20
C ASN A 170 7.61 0.08 11.11
N SER A 171 7.36 -0.33 9.86
CA SER A 171 7.33 0.56 8.68
C SER A 171 6.34 1.73 8.84
N SER A 172 5.18 1.51 9.49
CA SER A 172 4.21 2.59 9.71
C SER A 172 4.70 3.64 10.73
N PHE A 173 5.53 3.26 11.70
CA PHE A 173 6.18 4.22 12.59
C PHE A 173 7.26 5.00 11.84
N GLN A 174 8.05 4.33 11.00
CA GLN A 174 9.07 4.99 10.17
C GLN A 174 8.44 5.97 9.19
N ALA A 175 7.34 5.61 8.53
CA ALA A 175 6.58 6.53 7.67
C ALA A 175 6.05 7.75 8.44
N PHE A 176 5.60 7.56 9.67
CA PHE A 176 5.19 8.67 10.54
C PHE A 176 6.38 9.57 10.93
N VAL A 177 7.53 9.00 11.26
CA VAL A 177 8.76 9.77 11.54
C VAL A 177 9.24 10.50 10.28
N ALA A 178 9.12 9.88 9.08
CA ALA A 178 9.40 10.56 7.80
C ALA A 178 8.49 11.79 7.61
N ALA A 179 7.21 11.67 7.95
CA ALA A 179 6.29 12.81 7.91
C ALA A 179 6.69 13.91 8.92
N LEU A 180 7.21 13.57 10.10
CA LEU A 180 7.77 14.55 11.03
C LEU A 180 8.99 15.25 10.44
N VAL A 181 9.92 14.50 9.86
CA VAL A 181 11.13 15.05 9.20
C VAL A 181 10.74 16.04 8.11
N GLU A 182 9.82 15.66 7.25
CA GLU A 182 9.41 16.48 6.11
C GLU A 182 8.69 17.76 6.52
N ASN A 183 7.83 17.69 7.54
CA ASN A 183 6.97 18.82 7.92
C ASN A 183 7.53 19.69 9.06
N LYS A 184 8.42 19.15 9.89
CA LYS A 184 8.99 19.84 11.06
C LYS A 184 10.52 19.93 11.02
N GLY A 185 11.16 19.22 10.11
CA GLY A 185 12.62 19.15 9.99
C GLY A 185 13.27 18.08 10.89
N GLN A 186 14.51 17.76 10.54
CA GLN A 186 15.29 16.72 11.22
C GLN A 186 15.57 17.04 12.69
N GLU A 187 15.95 18.29 13.01
CA GLU A 187 16.27 18.76 14.36
C GLU A 187 15.07 18.58 15.32
N PHE A 188 13.87 19.02 14.88
CA PHE A 188 12.67 18.82 15.67
C PHE A 188 12.39 17.33 15.90
N THR A 189 12.49 16.53 14.84
CA THR A 189 12.20 15.10 14.89
C THR A 189 13.15 14.39 15.84
N LYS A 190 14.45 14.68 15.74
CA LYS A 190 15.47 14.14 16.65
C LYS A 190 15.18 14.51 18.09
N SER A 191 14.98 15.80 18.38
CA SER A 191 14.67 16.28 19.73
C SER A 191 13.39 15.67 20.30
N TRP A 192 12.38 15.43 19.45
CA TRP A 192 11.13 14.76 19.87
C TRP A 192 11.39 13.29 20.23
N LEU A 193 12.18 12.54 19.44
CA LEU A 193 12.52 11.15 19.71
C LEU A 193 13.36 11.02 20.99
N GLU A 194 14.36 11.88 21.18
CA GLU A 194 15.16 11.97 22.40
C GLU A 194 14.27 12.31 23.61
N GLY A 195 13.34 13.25 23.46
CA GLY A 195 12.38 13.60 24.49
C GLY A 195 11.46 12.45 24.88
N LEU A 196 11.06 11.57 23.95
CA LEU A 196 10.33 10.33 24.25
C LEU A 196 11.19 9.38 25.10
N GLN A 197 12.49 9.23 24.78
CA GLN A 197 13.41 8.36 25.53
C GLN A 197 13.63 8.90 26.94
N ASP A 198 13.88 10.21 27.09
CA ASP A 198 14.00 10.87 28.40
C ASP A 198 12.74 10.75 29.24
N ASN A 199 11.57 10.69 28.57
CA ASN A 199 10.27 10.46 29.20
C ASN A 199 9.99 8.97 29.45
N GLY A 200 10.94 8.07 29.17
CA GLY A 200 10.86 6.64 29.48
C GLY A 200 9.92 5.87 28.57
N VAL A 201 9.90 6.21 27.27
CA VAL A 201 9.12 5.46 26.24
C VAL A 201 9.47 3.97 26.26
N LYS A 202 8.49 3.12 26.04
CA LYS A 202 8.67 1.66 25.94
C LYS A 202 8.71 1.24 24.47
N ILE A 203 9.71 0.40 24.13
CA ILE A 203 9.95 -0.07 22.78
C ILE A 203 9.34 -1.46 22.62
N TYR A 204 8.58 -1.64 21.55
CA TYR A 204 7.95 -2.90 21.15
C TYR A 204 8.35 -3.29 19.73
N ALA A 205 8.31 -4.58 19.43
CA ALA A 205 8.66 -5.08 18.10
C ALA A 205 7.58 -4.77 17.04
N LYS A 206 6.31 -4.65 17.47
CA LYS A 206 5.15 -4.44 16.57
C LYS A 206 4.01 -3.71 17.26
N ASN A 207 3.10 -3.14 16.45
CA ASN A 207 1.98 -2.35 16.96
C ASN A 207 0.98 -3.19 17.79
N SER A 208 0.71 -4.45 17.41
CA SER A 208 -0.15 -5.33 18.20
C SER A 208 0.40 -5.57 19.62
N ALA A 209 1.73 -5.69 19.76
CA ALA A 209 2.35 -5.82 21.09
C ALA A 209 2.14 -4.57 21.96
N ILE A 210 2.09 -3.37 21.35
CA ILE A 210 1.74 -2.13 22.08
C ILE A 210 0.31 -2.19 22.59
N VAL A 211 -0.66 -2.59 21.74
CA VAL A 211 -2.07 -2.70 22.13
C VAL A 211 -2.26 -3.73 23.24
N GLU A 212 -1.60 -4.89 23.12
CA GLU A 212 -1.59 -5.91 24.18
C GLU A 212 -1.02 -5.38 25.50
N ALA A 213 0.10 -4.64 25.45
CA ALA A 213 0.72 -4.05 26.64
C ALA A 213 -0.20 -3.01 27.31
N ILE A 214 -0.95 -2.23 26.52
CA ILE A 214 -1.98 -1.34 27.05
C ILE A 214 -3.09 -2.15 27.73
N ASP A 215 -3.62 -3.19 27.09
CA ASP A 215 -4.69 -4.02 27.66
C ASP A 215 -4.25 -4.70 28.97
N LYS A 216 -3.01 -5.21 29.03
CA LYS A 216 -2.40 -5.80 30.22
C LYS A 216 -2.05 -4.80 31.31
N GLY A 217 -2.07 -3.49 31.05
CA GLY A 217 -1.74 -2.46 32.04
C GLY A 217 -0.26 -2.17 32.21
N GLU A 218 0.60 -2.63 31.30
CA GLU A 218 2.04 -2.37 31.33
C GLU A 218 2.37 -0.92 30.96
N ILE A 219 1.59 -0.35 30.01
CA ILE A 219 1.62 1.05 29.61
C ILE A 219 0.18 1.57 29.51
N SER A 220 0.00 2.86 29.35
CA SER A 220 -1.33 3.47 29.30
C SER A 220 -1.75 3.94 27.90
N LEU A 221 -0.78 4.23 27.04
CA LEU A 221 -1.02 4.63 25.65
C LEU A 221 0.16 4.29 24.73
N GLY A 222 -0.08 4.29 23.42
CA GLY A 222 0.98 4.03 22.45
C GLY A 222 0.60 4.45 21.04
N LEU A 223 1.59 4.72 20.21
CA LEU A 223 1.40 5.14 18.82
C LEU A 223 1.27 3.92 17.91
N VAL A 224 0.09 3.73 17.32
CA VAL A 224 -0.25 2.60 16.46
C VAL A 224 -1.09 3.05 15.26
N ASN A 225 -1.43 2.14 14.35
CA ASN A 225 -2.52 2.35 13.40
C ASN A 225 -3.85 1.90 14.04
N HIS A 226 -4.93 2.52 13.62
CA HIS A 226 -6.25 2.37 14.25
C HIS A 226 -6.79 0.94 14.32
N TYR A 227 -6.53 0.11 13.30
CA TYR A 227 -7.10 -1.24 13.16
C TYR A 227 -6.53 -2.29 14.13
N TYR A 228 -5.37 -2.02 14.75
CA TYR A 228 -4.74 -2.98 15.66
C TYR A 228 -5.58 -3.31 16.91
N ILE A 229 -6.54 -2.46 17.27
CA ILE A 229 -7.46 -2.75 18.38
C ILE A 229 -8.34 -3.96 18.04
N TRP A 230 -8.88 -4.01 16.83
CA TRP A 230 -9.68 -5.15 16.36
C TRP A 230 -8.82 -6.39 16.17
N GLU A 231 -7.65 -6.25 15.52
CA GLU A 231 -6.71 -7.36 15.33
C GLU A 231 -6.37 -8.05 16.67
N VAL A 232 -6.05 -7.29 17.72
CA VAL A 232 -5.71 -7.85 19.02
C VAL A 232 -6.94 -8.42 19.72
N SER A 233 -8.11 -7.76 19.63
CA SER A 233 -9.37 -8.25 20.21
C SER A 233 -9.77 -9.60 19.60
N GLU A 234 -9.68 -9.71 18.27
CA GLU A 234 -9.96 -10.95 17.53
C GLU A 234 -8.96 -12.06 17.88
N ALA A 235 -7.66 -11.74 17.90
CA ALA A 235 -6.61 -12.70 18.27
C ALA A 235 -6.77 -13.25 19.71
N LEU A 236 -7.26 -12.40 20.64
CA LEU A 236 -7.52 -12.79 22.03
C LEU A 236 -8.91 -13.42 22.22
N GLY A 237 -9.79 -13.37 21.23
CA GLY A 237 -11.16 -13.87 21.29
C GLY A 237 -12.04 -13.17 22.35
N ARG A 238 -11.73 -11.91 22.69
CA ARG A 238 -12.45 -11.11 23.67
C ARG A 238 -12.29 -9.62 23.42
N ASP A 239 -13.21 -8.83 23.94
CA ASP A 239 -13.07 -7.38 24.00
C ASP A 239 -11.89 -6.98 24.87
N ILE A 240 -11.20 -5.92 24.46
CA ILE A 240 -10.07 -5.33 25.17
C ILE A 240 -10.41 -3.92 25.66
N ASN A 241 -9.80 -3.50 26.79
CA ASN A 241 -10.02 -2.17 27.34
C ASN A 241 -9.06 -1.13 26.75
N VAL A 242 -9.04 -1.07 25.40
CA VAL A 242 -8.21 -0.13 24.63
C VAL A 242 -9.09 0.61 23.63
N LYS A 243 -8.86 1.90 23.47
CA LYS A 243 -9.57 2.76 22.50
C LYS A 243 -8.61 3.51 21.60
N ASN A 244 -9.05 3.83 20.38
CA ASN A 244 -8.38 4.78 19.50
C ASN A 244 -8.64 6.20 19.98
N GLY A 245 -7.59 7.01 20.05
CA GLY A 245 -7.66 8.44 20.26
C GLY A 245 -7.00 9.20 19.14
N PHE A 246 -7.52 10.38 18.84
CA PHE A 246 -6.98 11.27 17.83
C PHE A 246 -6.44 12.54 18.50
N PHE A 247 -5.37 13.09 17.95
CA PHE A 247 -4.81 14.38 18.35
C PHE A 247 -5.68 15.53 17.85
N ALA A 248 -5.32 16.75 18.19
CA ALA A 248 -6.00 17.93 17.64
C ALA A 248 -5.90 17.97 16.12
N ALA A 249 -6.87 18.59 15.47
CA ALA A 249 -6.88 18.72 14.00
C ALA A 249 -5.59 19.38 13.49
N GLY A 250 -5.02 18.82 12.44
CA GLY A 250 -3.75 19.25 11.83
C GLY A 250 -2.49 18.71 12.52
N ASP A 251 -2.60 17.97 13.62
CA ASP A 251 -1.43 17.33 14.22
C ASP A 251 -0.95 16.13 13.38
N LEU A 252 0.38 16.02 13.24
CA LEU A 252 0.99 14.93 12.46
C LEU A 252 0.72 13.54 13.04
N GLY A 253 0.33 13.45 14.31
CA GLY A 253 -0.11 12.20 14.93
C GLY A 253 -1.40 11.63 14.33
N ASN A 254 -2.16 12.42 13.59
CA ASN A 254 -3.34 11.99 12.83
C ASN A 254 -2.99 11.66 11.35
N LEU A 255 -1.75 11.35 11.05
CA LEU A 255 -1.32 11.03 9.68
C LEU A 255 -2.21 9.93 9.08
N ILE A 256 -2.77 10.21 7.91
CA ILE A 256 -3.38 9.19 7.06
C ILE A 256 -2.31 8.71 6.07
N ASN A 257 -1.86 7.48 6.26
CA ASN A 257 -1.04 6.77 5.29
C ASN A 257 -1.94 5.84 4.47
N VAL A 258 -1.47 5.40 3.31
CA VAL A 258 -2.23 4.49 2.44
C VAL A 258 -1.45 3.23 2.15
N SER A 259 -2.15 2.09 2.05
CA SER A 259 -1.66 1.03 1.19
C SER A 259 -1.95 1.44 -0.24
N GLY A 260 -1.14 1.03 -1.19
CA GLY A 260 -1.35 1.46 -2.57
C GLY A 260 -0.64 0.56 -3.57
N ALA A 261 -0.94 0.75 -4.84
CA ALA A 261 -0.44 -0.08 -5.91
C ALA A 261 0.07 0.74 -7.11
N GLY A 262 1.13 0.24 -7.73
CA GLY A 262 1.67 0.74 -8.98
C GLY A 262 2.03 -0.39 -9.94
N VAL A 263 1.93 -0.13 -11.24
CA VAL A 263 2.28 -1.10 -12.30
C VAL A 263 3.72 -0.86 -12.73
N LEU A 264 4.55 -1.92 -12.76
CA LEU A 264 5.97 -1.80 -13.10
C LEU A 264 6.16 -1.50 -14.59
N VAL A 265 7.17 -0.68 -14.93
CA VAL A 265 7.55 -0.39 -16.33
C VAL A 265 8.02 -1.63 -17.09
N SER A 266 8.54 -2.63 -16.37
CA SER A 266 8.95 -3.94 -16.91
C SER A 266 7.76 -4.79 -17.40
N SER A 267 6.55 -4.54 -16.88
CA SER A 267 5.37 -5.34 -17.17
C SER A 267 4.97 -5.27 -18.64
N LYS A 268 4.69 -6.43 -19.23
CA LYS A 268 4.04 -6.58 -20.54
C LYS A 268 2.54 -6.84 -20.42
N LYS A 269 2.01 -6.83 -19.19
CA LYS A 269 0.63 -7.19 -18.84
C LYS A 269 -0.08 -6.01 -18.14
N GLN A 270 0.25 -4.78 -18.51
CA GLN A 270 -0.20 -3.55 -17.85
C GLN A 270 -1.72 -3.49 -17.70
N SER A 271 -2.49 -3.84 -18.76
CA SER A 271 -3.95 -3.81 -18.68
C SER A 271 -4.52 -4.73 -17.61
N ALA A 272 -3.98 -5.95 -17.45
CA ALA A 272 -4.43 -6.88 -16.41
C ALA A 272 -4.04 -6.39 -15.00
N ALA A 273 -2.85 -5.80 -14.85
CA ALA A 273 -2.43 -5.19 -13.59
C ALA A 273 -3.29 -3.97 -13.22
N GLU A 274 -3.66 -3.13 -14.17
CA GLU A 274 -4.59 -2.01 -13.98
C GLU A 274 -6.02 -2.49 -13.64
N GLU A 275 -6.45 -3.63 -14.21
CA GLU A 275 -7.74 -4.25 -13.87
C GLU A 275 -7.75 -4.71 -12.40
N LEU A 276 -6.66 -5.29 -11.90
CA LEU A 276 -6.53 -5.62 -10.48
C LEU A 276 -6.60 -4.36 -9.60
N ILE A 277 -5.93 -3.26 -9.99
CA ILE A 277 -6.04 -1.98 -9.27
C ILE A 277 -7.50 -1.50 -9.26
N ASN A 278 -8.19 -1.51 -10.39
CA ASN A 278 -9.60 -1.12 -10.47
C ASN A 278 -10.49 -1.99 -9.59
N PHE A 279 -10.25 -3.30 -9.53
CA PHE A 279 -10.95 -4.18 -8.61
C PHE A 279 -10.73 -3.79 -7.15
N LEU A 280 -9.47 -3.60 -6.74
CA LEU A 280 -9.11 -3.24 -5.36
C LEU A 280 -9.66 -1.86 -4.95
N THR A 281 -9.81 -0.93 -5.90
CA THR A 281 -10.34 0.42 -5.65
C THR A 281 -11.84 0.56 -5.92
N SER A 282 -12.53 -0.51 -6.36
CA SER A 282 -13.97 -0.49 -6.60
C SER A 282 -14.76 -0.33 -5.31
N ALA A 283 -15.94 0.31 -5.37
CA ALA A 283 -16.79 0.53 -4.21
C ALA A 283 -17.14 -0.76 -3.46
N ALA A 284 -17.37 -1.87 -4.18
CA ALA A 284 -17.66 -3.16 -3.59
C ALA A 284 -16.48 -3.69 -2.76
N THR A 285 -15.26 -3.65 -3.31
CA THR A 285 -14.05 -4.13 -2.64
C THR A 285 -13.67 -3.19 -1.49
N GLN A 286 -13.82 -1.88 -1.68
CA GLN A 286 -13.57 -0.88 -0.63
C GLN A 286 -14.46 -1.11 0.61
N ASN A 287 -15.75 -1.44 0.42
CA ASN A 287 -16.63 -1.80 1.54
C ASN A 287 -16.18 -3.09 2.24
N GLN A 288 -15.69 -4.07 1.47
CA GLN A 288 -15.15 -5.30 2.05
C GLN A 288 -13.87 -5.05 2.87
N PHE A 289 -12.98 -4.15 2.44
CA PHE A 289 -11.81 -3.76 3.24
C PHE A 289 -12.24 -3.19 4.59
N VAL A 290 -13.21 -2.27 4.60
CA VAL A 290 -13.74 -1.71 5.86
C VAL A 290 -14.29 -2.81 6.77
N GLU A 291 -15.03 -3.78 6.24
CA GLU A 291 -15.69 -4.83 7.02
C GLU A 291 -14.72 -5.92 7.52
N LYS A 292 -13.73 -6.28 6.69
CA LYS A 292 -12.84 -7.42 6.97
C LYS A 292 -11.51 -7.03 7.60
N THR A 293 -11.01 -5.82 7.32
CA THR A 293 -9.69 -5.37 7.78
C THR A 293 -9.75 -4.13 8.66
N HIS A 294 -10.94 -3.56 8.84
CA HIS A 294 -11.16 -2.31 9.58
C HIS A 294 -10.35 -1.12 9.05
N GLU A 295 -9.80 -1.20 7.85
CA GLU A 295 -9.12 -0.10 7.19
C GLU A 295 -10.14 0.88 6.58
N TYR A 296 -9.77 2.13 6.43
CA TYR A 296 -10.61 3.13 5.80
C TYR A 296 -10.71 2.92 4.28
N SER A 297 -11.92 3.01 3.75
CA SER A 297 -12.10 3.27 2.33
C SER A 297 -11.57 4.65 1.96
N LEU A 298 -10.94 4.76 0.79
CA LEU A 298 -10.50 6.05 0.25
C LEU A 298 -11.58 6.75 -0.58
N LEU A 299 -12.69 6.10 -0.87
CA LEU A 299 -13.80 6.67 -1.63
C LEU A 299 -14.57 7.69 -0.79
N GLU A 300 -15.00 8.77 -1.42
CA GLU A 300 -15.85 9.77 -0.75
C GLU A 300 -17.23 9.18 -0.44
N GLY A 301 -17.72 9.44 0.77
CA GLY A 301 -19.02 8.95 1.24
C GLY A 301 -19.12 7.45 1.48
N ALA A 302 -18.01 6.71 1.39
CA ALA A 302 -17.99 5.28 1.68
C ALA A 302 -18.20 4.99 3.18
N LYS A 303 -18.58 3.74 3.48
CA LYS A 303 -18.65 3.21 4.84
C LYS A 303 -17.30 3.38 5.53
N GLN A 304 -17.33 3.64 6.82
CA GLN A 304 -16.14 3.82 7.66
C GLN A 304 -16.06 2.68 8.70
N PRO A 305 -14.88 2.40 9.26
CA PRO A 305 -14.76 1.44 10.35
C PRO A 305 -15.68 1.81 11.53
N GLU A 306 -16.31 0.82 12.11
CA GLU A 306 -17.28 1.03 13.19
C GLU A 306 -16.65 1.74 14.39
N GLY A 307 -17.35 2.74 14.95
CA GLY A 307 -16.89 3.47 16.12
C GLY A 307 -15.78 4.47 15.89
N LEU A 308 -15.35 4.69 14.63
CA LEU A 308 -14.40 5.71 14.25
C LEU A 308 -15.05 6.88 13.50
N PRO A 309 -14.49 8.10 13.60
CA PRO A 309 -14.93 9.22 12.78
C PRO A 309 -14.68 8.94 11.30
N ALA A 310 -15.43 9.59 10.43
CA ALA A 310 -15.14 9.54 9.00
C ALA A 310 -13.73 10.08 8.70
N LEU A 311 -13.11 9.58 7.63
CA LEU A 311 -11.73 9.93 7.28
C LEU A 311 -11.50 11.44 7.16
N GLN A 312 -12.53 12.19 6.70
CA GLN A 312 -12.51 13.65 6.58
C GLN A 312 -12.63 14.36 7.93
N GLU A 313 -13.17 13.69 8.95
CA GLU A 313 -13.43 14.25 10.29
C GLU A 313 -12.25 14.03 11.25
N ILE A 314 -11.29 13.16 10.89
CA ILE A 314 -10.10 12.90 11.71
C ILE A 314 -9.27 14.17 11.94
N GLY A 315 -9.39 15.15 11.04
CA GLY A 315 -8.54 16.34 11.08
C GLY A 315 -7.09 16.01 10.75
N ALA A 316 -6.87 15.08 9.82
CA ALA A 316 -5.54 14.71 9.38
C ALA A 316 -4.80 15.92 8.77
N PRO A 317 -3.47 16.03 8.98
CA PRO A 317 -2.67 17.05 8.31
C PRO A 317 -2.63 16.79 6.79
N THR A 318 -2.43 17.85 6.02
CA THR A 318 -2.11 17.71 4.60
C THR A 318 -0.64 17.32 4.49
N VAL A 319 -0.38 16.10 4.09
CA VAL A 319 0.97 15.56 3.84
C VAL A 319 1.03 15.08 2.42
N ASP A 320 2.09 15.47 1.70
CA ASP A 320 2.41 14.88 0.40
C ASP A 320 2.92 13.45 0.65
N LEU A 321 2.15 12.46 0.22
CA LEU A 321 2.51 11.06 0.43
C LEU A 321 3.76 10.64 -0.35
N ASP A 322 4.08 11.30 -1.48
CA ASP A 322 5.31 11.07 -2.23
C ASP A 322 6.56 11.53 -1.44
N SER A 323 6.40 12.46 -0.48
CA SER A 323 7.50 12.93 0.36
C SER A 323 7.96 11.91 1.40
N LEU A 324 7.14 10.90 1.71
CA LEU A 324 7.45 9.85 2.69
C LEU A 324 8.53 8.86 2.21
N LYS A 325 9.02 9.00 0.97
CA LYS A 325 10.08 8.17 0.37
C LYS A 325 11.45 8.28 1.06
N ASN A 326 11.68 9.30 1.88
CA ASN A 326 12.97 9.55 2.54
C ASN A 326 13.22 8.61 3.74
N ILE A 327 12.95 7.30 3.56
CA ILE A 327 13.08 6.28 4.61
C ILE A 327 14.51 6.21 5.15
N LEU A 328 15.53 6.34 4.29
CA LEU A 328 16.94 6.29 4.72
C LEU A 328 17.31 7.41 5.70
N ILE A 329 16.83 8.63 5.48
CA ILE A 329 17.04 9.76 6.40
C ILE A 329 16.38 9.45 7.74
N THR A 330 15.17 8.93 7.71
CA THR A 330 14.41 8.54 8.89
C THR A 330 15.13 7.44 9.69
N GLN A 331 15.60 6.40 9.01
CA GLN A 331 16.35 5.30 9.65
C GLN A 331 17.66 5.81 10.27
N ASN A 332 18.39 6.67 9.58
CA ASN A 332 19.61 7.27 10.14
C ASN A 332 19.33 8.05 11.43
N ILE A 333 18.25 8.85 11.46
CA ILE A 333 17.86 9.58 12.68
C ILE A 333 17.51 8.58 13.80
N LEU A 334 16.74 7.52 13.51
CA LEU A 334 16.38 6.49 14.49
C LEU A 334 17.61 5.76 15.02
N ILE A 335 18.62 5.48 14.19
CA ILE A 335 19.90 4.88 14.58
C ILE A 335 20.68 5.87 15.46
N GLU A 336 20.80 7.14 15.05
CA GLU A 336 21.52 8.17 15.80
C GLU A 336 20.98 8.36 17.22
N VAL A 337 19.66 8.26 17.38
CA VAL A 337 19.03 8.35 18.71
C VAL A 337 18.94 6.98 19.43
N GLY A 338 19.46 5.89 18.84
CA GLY A 338 19.51 4.57 19.47
C GLY A 338 18.15 3.87 19.57
N LEU A 339 17.25 4.11 18.61
CA LEU A 339 15.93 3.46 18.50
C LEU A 339 15.90 2.33 17.44
N LEU A 340 16.91 2.27 16.58
CA LEU A 340 17.23 1.17 15.66
C LEU A 340 18.65 0.67 15.87
#